data_3b0a8b9a32c9c0ccab41ea6a9e02d78e
#
_entry.id   3b0a8b9a32c9c0ccab41ea6a9e02d78e
#
_cell.length_a   1.000
_cell.length_b   1.000
_cell.length_c   1.000
_cell.angle_alpha   90.00
_cell.angle_beta   90.00
_cell.angle_gamma   90.00
#
_symmetry.space_group_name_H-M   'P 1'
#
loop_
_entity.id
_entity.type
_entity.pdbx_description
1 polymer ?
#
loop_
_entity_poly.entity_id
_entity_poly.type
_entity_poly.pdbx_seq_one_letter_code
_entity_poly.pdbx_strand_id
1 'polypeptide(L)'
;MTADSGGGTDDTAWSLRRIEVFGTEIQQFITQTENMDNDEWTKLVDSFEQWGAFPRVVEKVEWNGNRVTIETKSSGYVGEAIKHPFSSMRARARSEGDDVDWPIGGLSSDGLDLLLIWPLEKGRINAEEVLRSHLSSGDLQSAEALLRRCASALGSAHEALSSVWSGPPNSKSWNSLLAKMEEEIDSRTLWRAPFKPGMNTILSFGNMPIKCFSESSDGKIRIRPTSSALIDAVAKSKGIEWPAVRDLASLLRDLSRISEGEIDDHVKTRLRSAIINSWVGVHGKLRTDG
;
A
#
# COMPACT_ATOMS: atom_id res chain seq x y z
N MET A 1 27.01 7.51 -36.91
CA MET A 1 25.66 7.52 -36.35
C MET A 1 25.73 6.80 -35.03
N THR A 2 25.91 7.56 -33.96
CA THR A 2 26.01 7.09 -32.59
C THR A 2 24.60 7.10 -31.97
N ALA A 3 24.11 5.94 -31.56
CA ALA A 3 22.88 5.81 -30.83
C ALA A 3 23.11 6.30 -29.39
N ASP A 4 22.33 7.29 -29.03
CA ASP A 4 22.36 7.93 -27.71
C ASP A 4 21.58 7.06 -26.73
N SER A 5 22.27 6.50 -25.74
CA SER A 5 21.72 5.66 -24.68
C SER A 5 21.28 6.55 -23.51
N GLY A 6 20.17 7.24 -23.67
CA GLY A 6 19.58 8.12 -22.66
C GLY A 6 18.52 7.44 -21.81
N GLY A 7 18.86 6.40 -21.03
CA GLY A 7 17.89 5.64 -20.22
C GLY A 7 18.09 5.67 -18.71
N GLY A 8 18.96 6.55 -18.17
CA GLY A 8 19.39 6.47 -16.77
C GLY A 8 18.99 7.60 -15.82
N THR A 9 18.25 8.61 -16.27
CA THR A 9 18.03 9.83 -15.45
C THR A 9 16.63 9.97 -14.83
N ASP A 10 15.68 9.13 -15.19
CA ASP A 10 14.28 9.33 -14.79
C ASP A 10 13.97 8.81 -13.37
N ASP A 11 14.58 7.71 -12.95
CA ASP A 11 14.28 7.09 -11.64
C ASP A 11 14.76 7.94 -10.45
N THR A 12 15.86 8.68 -10.62
CA THR A 12 16.41 9.54 -9.58
C THR A 12 15.61 10.84 -9.44
N ALA A 13 15.14 11.40 -10.54
CA ALA A 13 14.26 12.57 -10.54
C ALA A 13 12.88 12.24 -9.93
N TRP A 14 12.36 11.05 -10.17
CA TRP A 14 11.13 10.54 -9.56
C TRP A 14 11.26 10.33 -8.05
N SER A 15 12.40 9.82 -7.59
CA SER A 15 12.65 9.63 -6.15
C SER A 15 12.83 10.96 -5.42
N LEU A 16 13.47 11.94 -6.03
CA LEU A 16 13.66 13.29 -5.46
C LEU A 16 12.33 14.07 -5.41
N ARG A 17 11.52 14.05 -6.48
CA ARG A 17 10.16 14.64 -6.47
C ARG A 17 9.23 13.91 -5.51
N ARG A 18 9.39 12.61 -5.34
CA ARG A 18 8.67 11.83 -4.34
C ARG A 18 8.94 12.34 -2.92
N ILE A 19 10.15 12.75 -2.63
CA ILE A 19 10.54 13.40 -1.36
C ILE A 19 9.90 14.79 -1.24
N GLU A 20 9.83 15.58 -2.31
CA GLU A 20 9.23 16.91 -2.29
C GLU A 20 7.71 16.91 -2.15
N VAL A 21 7.00 15.97 -2.76
CA VAL A 21 5.52 15.86 -2.67
C VAL A 21 5.07 15.27 -1.33
N PHE A 22 5.82 14.34 -0.74
CA PHE A 22 5.67 13.97 0.68
C PHE A 22 6.12 15.08 1.62
N GLY A 23 6.77 16.07 1.06
CA GLY A 23 7.71 16.95 1.70
C GLY A 23 7.13 17.87 2.73
N THR A 24 5.85 18.22 2.71
CA THR A 24 5.42 19.26 3.63
C THR A 24 4.76 18.73 4.88
N GLU A 25 3.70 17.97 4.79
CA GLU A 25 2.95 17.58 6.00
C GLU A 25 3.53 16.35 6.70
N ILE A 26 3.79 15.26 5.95
CA ILE A 26 4.32 14.01 6.55
C ILE A 26 5.77 14.19 6.98
N GLN A 27 6.59 14.86 6.20
CA GLN A 27 7.98 15.13 6.58
C GLN A 27 8.07 16.10 7.75
N GLN A 28 7.21 17.10 7.82
CA GLN A 28 7.10 17.98 8.98
C GLN A 28 6.66 17.18 10.22
N PHE A 29 5.69 16.29 10.08
CA PHE A 29 5.26 15.40 11.14
C PHE A 29 6.42 14.53 11.63
N ILE A 30 7.14 13.84 10.72
CA ILE A 30 8.30 13.02 11.06
C ILE A 30 9.39 13.85 11.74
N THR A 31 9.75 15.02 11.17
CA THR A 31 10.77 15.89 11.74
C THR A 31 10.39 16.42 13.12
N GLN A 32 9.10 16.70 13.33
CA GLN A 32 8.60 17.13 14.63
C GLN A 32 8.64 16.02 15.69
N THR A 33 8.50 14.77 15.26
CA THR A 33 8.46 13.60 16.17
C THR A 33 9.81 12.92 16.36
N GLU A 34 10.80 13.24 15.50
CA GLU A 34 12.15 12.73 15.62
C GLU A 34 12.86 13.40 16.81
N ASN A 35 13.26 12.62 17.80
CA ASN A 35 13.92 13.07 19.03
C ASN A 35 13.02 13.79 20.07
N MET A 36 11.72 13.61 20.03
CA MET A 36 10.82 14.11 21.07
C MET A 36 11.00 13.36 22.38
N ASP A 37 10.96 14.10 23.49
CA ASP A 37 10.75 13.49 24.78
C ASP A 37 9.28 13.06 24.99
N ASN A 38 8.99 12.40 26.11
CA ASN A 38 7.65 11.88 26.37
C ASN A 38 6.59 12.98 26.52
N ASP A 39 6.96 14.13 27.05
CA ASP A 39 6.03 15.26 27.24
C ASP A 39 5.71 15.93 25.90
N GLU A 40 6.70 16.07 25.04
CA GLU A 40 6.55 16.58 23.67
C GLU A 40 5.72 15.62 22.82
N TRP A 41 5.98 14.32 22.93
CA TRP A 41 5.17 13.28 22.29
C TRP A 41 3.71 13.35 22.72
N THR A 42 3.46 13.46 24.03
CA THR A 42 2.10 13.53 24.56
C THR A 42 1.36 14.77 24.03
N LYS A 43 2.02 15.93 24.02
CA LYS A 43 1.46 17.17 23.48
C LYS A 43 1.15 17.05 21.98
N LEU A 44 2.07 16.44 21.21
CA LEU A 44 1.83 16.21 19.77
C LEU A 44 0.62 15.31 19.58
N VAL A 45 0.59 14.17 20.24
CA VAL A 45 -0.51 13.20 20.14
C VAL A 45 -1.85 13.84 20.51
N ASP A 46 -1.87 14.70 21.52
CA ASP A 46 -3.08 15.45 21.94
C ASP A 46 -3.51 16.52 20.95
N SER A 47 -2.65 16.92 20.02
CA SER A 47 -3.00 17.87 18.94
C SER A 47 -3.73 17.24 17.76
N PHE A 48 -3.81 15.90 17.70
CA PHE A 48 -4.48 15.16 16.65
C PHE A 48 -5.69 14.36 17.14
N GLU A 49 -6.59 14.04 16.24
CA GLU A 49 -7.63 13.07 16.51
C GLU A 49 -7.02 11.68 16.67
N GLN A 50 -7.26 11.04 17.80
CA GLN A 50 -6.77 9.70 18.10
C GLN A 50 -7.88 8.69 17.90
N TRP A 51 -7.52 7.51 17.39
CA TRP A 51 -8.44 6.40 17.34
C TRP A 51 -7.74 5.07 17.69
N GLY A 52 -8.53 4.13 18.21
CA GLY A 52 -8.03 2.82 18.61
C GLY A 52 -7.07 2.87 19.81
N ALA A 53 -6.12 1.93 19.84
CA ALA A 53 -5.17 1.76 20.94
C ALA A 53 -3.86 2.51 20.67
N PHE A 54 -3.91 3.83 20.54
CA PHE A 54 -2.70 4.62 20.29
C PHE A 54 -1.92 4.92 21.60
N PRO A 55 -0.58 4.70 21.65
CA PRO A 55 0.23 4.90 22.85
C PRO A 55 0.45 6.41 23.10
N ARG A 56 -0.03 6.91 24.24
CA ARG A 56 0.20 8.31 24.67
C ARG A 56 1.51 8.48 25.42
N VAL A 57 1.97 7.44 26.10
CA VAL A 57 3.20 7.42 26.87
C VAL A 57 4.17 6.44 26.25
N VAL A 58 5.34 6.91 25.87
CA VAL A 58 6.36 6.14 25.16
C VAL A 58 7.68 6.16 25.93
N GLU A 59 8.48 5.11 25.80
CA GLU A 59 9.85 5.06 26.27
C GLU A 59 10.84 5.40 25.16
N LYS A 60 10.48 5.04 23.93
CA LYS A 60 11.34 5.24 22.78
C LYS A 60 10.53 5.37 21.51
N VAL A 61 10.95 6.29 20.64
CA VAL A 61 10.41 6.48 19.28
C VAL A 61 11.58 6.55 18.33
N GLU A 62 11.62 5.66 17.35
CA GLU A 62 12.68 5.62 16.34
C GLU A 62 12.09 5.62 14.94
N TRP A 63 12.50 6.58 14.14
CA TRP A 63 12.09 6.70 12.75
C TRP A 63 13.10 6.08 11.77
N ASN A 64 12.59 5.43 10.75
CA ASN A 64 13.33 4.99 9.58
C ASN A 64 12.51 5.33 8.31
N GLY A 65 12.79 6.47 7.72
CA GLY A 65 11.97 7.06 6.67
C GLY A 65 10.57 7.39 7.17
N ASN A 66 9.53 6.85 6.54
CA ASN A 66 8.14 7.02 6.98
C ASN A 66 7.66 5.94 7.96
N ARG A 67 8.53 5.05 8.39
CA ARG A 67 8.23 4.01 9.39
C ARG A 67 8.76 4.41 10.74
N VAL A 68 8.03 4.07 11.79
CA VAL A 68 8.39 4.33 13.17
C VAL A 68 8.29 3.06 14.00
N THR A 69 9.23 2.89 14.92
CA THR A 69 9.13 1.93 16.02
C THR A 69 8.85 2.70 17.29
N ILE A 70 7.81 2.29 18.00
CA ILE A 70 7.37 2.91 19.26
C ILE A 70 7.43 1.86 20.35
N GLU A 71 8.18 2.12 21.39
CA GLU A 71 8.30 1.27 22.57
C GLU A 71 7.64 1.93 23.79
N THR A 72 6.87 1.14 24.50
CA THR A 72 6.29 1.50 25.81
C THR A 72 6.75 0.50 26.84
N LYS A 73 6.47 0.74 28.12
CA LYS A 73 6.84 -0.20 29.22
C LYS A 73 6.40 -1.64 29.02
N SER A 74 5.29 -1.85 28.30
CA SER A 74 4.65 -3.18 28.20
C SER A 74 4.56 -3.71 26.77
N SER A 75 4.73 -2.86 25.75
CA SER A 75 4.42 -3.22 24.36
C SER A 75 5.31 -2.47 23.40
N GLY A 76 5.56 -3.07 22.24
CA GLY A 76 6.15 -2.42 21.08
C GLY A 76 5.14 -2.29 19.95
N TYR A 77 5.30 -1.25 19.16
CA TYR A 77 4.49 -0.98 17.98
C TYR A 77 5.37 -0.63 16.81
N VAL A 78 4.90 -0.97 15.62
CA VAL A 78 5.42 -0.42 14.37
C VAL A 78 4.37 0.50 13.78
N GLY A 79 4.79 1.64 13.30
CA GLY A 79 3.91 2.61 12.67
C GLY A 79 4.38 2.98 11.27
N GLU A 80 3.48 3.60 10.52
CA GLU A 80 3.79 4.18 9.23
C GLU A 80 3.11 5.54 9.11
N ALA A 81 3.90 6.59 8.81
CA ALA A 81 3.38 7.88 8.44
C ALA A 81 2.76 7.78 7.04
N ILE A 82 1.50 8.18 6.92
CA ILE A 82 0.66 7.96 5.75
C ILE A 82 -0.33 9.13 5.64
N LYS A 83 -0.82 9.41 4.44
CA LYS A 83 -1.97 10.30 4.25
C LYS A 83 -3.06 9.53 3.52
N HIS A 84 -3.89 8.83 4.28
CA HIS A 84 -4.89 7.92 3.73
C HIS A 84 -6.11 7.80 4.68
N PRO A 85 -7.34 7.66 4.17
CA PRO A 85 -8.53 7.50 5.01
C PRO A 85 -8.72 6.04 5.50
N PHE A 86 -7.66 5.41 6.02
CA PHE A 86 -7.66 3.99 6.34
C PHE A 86 -8.57 3.64 7.52
N SER A 87 -8.62 4.51 8.53
CA SER A 87 -9.56 4.39 9.64
C SER A 87 -11.02 4.38 9.15
N SER A 88 -11.35 5.26 8.20
CA SER A 88 -12.66 5.29 7.57
C SER A 88 -12.95 4.04 6.74
N MET A 89 -11.97 3.50 6.04
CA MET A 89 -12.10 2.23 5.30
C MET A 89 -12.36 1.07 6.28
N ARG A 90 -11.56 0.98 7.34
CA ARG A 90 -11.74 -0.04 8.39
C ARG A 90 -13.10 0.03 9.06
N ALA A 91 -13.57 1.23 9.40
CA ALA A 91 -14.87 1.40 10.04
C ALA A 91 -16.04 0.94 9.16
N ARG A 92 -15.86 0.98 7.84
CA ARG A 92 -16.84 0.53 6.85
C ARG A 92 -16.67 -0.95 6.51
N ALA A 93 -15.43 -1.44 6.46
CA ALA A 93 -15.14 -2.85 6.23
C ALA A 93 -15.65 -3.65 7.44
N ARG A 94 -16.85 -4.22 7.35
CA ARG A 94 -17.30 -5.21 8.29
C ARG A 94 -16.32 -6.37 8.22
N SER A 95 -15.59 -6.58 9.29
CA SER A 95 -14.35 -7.30 9.45
C SER A 95 -14.42 -8.81 9.24
N GLU A 96 -14.74 -9.29 8.09
CA GLU A 96 -14.69 -10.74 7.80
C GLU A 96 -13.51 -11.15 6.91
N GLY A 97 -12.64 -10.22 6.50
CA GLY A 97 -11.45 -10.55 5.74
C GLY A 97 -10.23 -10.65 6.65
N ASP A 98 -9.88 -11.85 7.05
CA ASP A 98 -8.70 -12.14 7.88
C ASP A 98 -7.35 -11.78 7.23
N ASP A 99 -7.35 -11.40 5.94
CA ASP A 99 -6.12 -11.21 5.17
C ASP A 99 -5.52 -9.81 5.31
N VAL A 100 -6.30 -8.81 5.76
CA VAL A 100 -5.79 -7.46 6.00
C VAL A 100 -5.35 -7.30 7.44
N ASP A 101 -4.09 -6.91 7.59
CA ASP A 101 -3.53 -6.54 8.88
C ASP A 101 -3.98 -5.11 9.20
N TRP A 102 -5.14 -5.00 9.83
CA TRP A 102 -5.71 -3.72 10.18
C TRP A 102 -4.90 -3.04 11.28
N PRO A 103 -4.60 -1.72 11.17
CA PRO A 103 -3.97 -1.01 12.26
C PRO A 103 -4.85 -1.03 13.51
N ILE A 104 -4.21 -1.08 14.66
CA ILE A 104 -4.90 -1.07 15.96
C ILE A 104 -5.23 0.33 16.44
N GLY A 105 -4.58 1.35 15.87
CA GLY A 105 -4.80 2.75 16.19
C GLY A 105 -4.05 3.68 15.25
N GLY A 106 -4.29 4.96 15.40
CA GLY A 106 -3.63 5.97 14.60
C GLY A 106 -3.92 7.39 15.06
N LEU A 107 -3.24 8.32 14.42
CA LEU A 107 -3.47 9.77 14.51
C LEU A 107 -4.08 10.24 13.20
N SER A 108 -5.10 11.07 13.28
CA SER A 108 -5.82 11.60 12.12
C SER A 108 -5.99 13.11 12.20
N SER A 109 -6.10 13.75 11.04
CA SER A 109 -6.51 15.13 10.89
C SER A 109 -7.41 15.24 9.67
N ASP A 110 -8.50 15.99 9.79
CA ASP A 110 -9.48 16.21 8.71
C ASP A 110 -10.01 14.90 8.05
N GLY A 111 -10.10 13.83 8.85
CA GLY A 111 -10.56 12.52 8.40
C GLY A 111 -9.54 11.74 7.54
N LEU A 112 -8.28 12.15 7.55
CA LEU A 112 -7.16 11.44 6.95
C LEU A 112 -6.22 10.97 8.05
N ASP A 113 -5.79 9.72 7.96
CA ASP A 113 -4.78 9.18 8.87
C ASP A 113 -3.40 9.75 8.49
N LEU A 114 -2.66 10.20 9.50
CA LEU A 114 -1.29 10.70 9.38
C LEU A 114 -0.27 9.70 9.91
N LEU A 115 -0.66 8.92 10.89
CA LEU A 115 0.14 7.84 11.44
C LEU A 115 -0.76 6.67 11.79
N LEU A 116 -0.43 5.50 11.27
CA LEU A 116 -1.06 4.22 11.62
C LEU A 116 -0.10 3.39 12.43
N ILE A 117 -0.61 2.62 13.39
CA ILE A 117 0.19 1.71 14.21
C ILE A 117 -0.36 0.29 14.22
N TRP A 118 0.57 -0.65 14.30
CA TRP A 118 0.34 -2.09 14.47
C TRP A 118 1.16 -2.62 15.65
N PRO A 119 0.76 -3.72 16.30
CA PRO A 119 1.62 -4.40 17.27
C PRO A 119 2.95 -4.79 16.60
N LEU A 120 4.05 -4.69 17.36
CA LEU A 120 5.33 -5.23 16.93
C LEU A 120 5.28 -6.76 17.04
N GLU A 121 5.05 -7.42 15.91
CA GLU A 121 5.02 -8.89 15.84
C GLU A 121 6.41 -9.45 15.53
N LYS A 122 6.85 -10.41 16.35
CA LYS A 122 8.09 -11.15 16.10
C LYS A 122 7.82 -12.27 15.07
N GLY A 123 8.77 -12.48 14.16
CA GLY A 123 8.72 -13.60 13.22
C GLY A 123 7.89 -13.36 11.95
N ARG A 124 7.46 -12.12 11.71
CA ARG A 124 6.84 -11.75 10.43
C ARG A 124 7.93 -11.53 9.37
N ILE A 125 7.79 -12.18 8.23
CA ILE A 125 8.76 -12.09 7.13
C ILE A 125 8.12 -11.34 5.96
N ASN A 126 8.83 -10.34 5.42
CA ASN A 126 8.37 -9.57 4.27
C ASN A 126 8.38 -10.42 3.00
N ALA A 127 7.27 -10.39 2.25
CA ALA A 127 7.13 -11.20 1.03
C ALA A 127 8.11 -10.77 -0.08
N GLU A 128 8.55 -9.51 -0.13
CA GLU A 128 9.57 -9.07 -1.08
C GLU A 128 10.93 -9.72 -0.78
N GLU A 129 11.32 -9.81 0.49
CA GLU A 129 12.57 -10.46 0.91
C GLU A 129 12.57 -11.95 0.56
N VAL A 130 11.45 -12.64 0.85
CA VAL A 130 11.27 -14.05 0.51
C VAL A 130 11.30 -14.28 -1.00
N LEU A 131 10.59 -13.41 -1.75
CA LEU A 131 10.58 -13.49 -3.21
C LEU A 131 11.98 -13.32 -3.80
N ARG A 132 12.73 -12.31 -3.34
CA ARG A 132 14.13 -12.09 -3.79
C ARG A 132 15.00 -13.30 -3.51
N SER A 133 14.88 -13.90 -2.33
CA SER A 133 15.61 -15.13 -1.98
C SER A 133 15.28 -16.30 -2.91
N HIS A 134 14.00 -16.51 -3.24
CA HIS A 134 13.60 -17.56 -4.17
C HIS A 134 14.09 -17.31 -5.60
N LEU A 135 14.00 -16.06 -6.09
CA LEU A 135 14.48 -15.73 -7.43
C LEU A 135 15.99 -15.90 -7.54
N SER A 136 16.77 -15.42 -6.58
CA SER A 136 18.24 -15.53 -6.59
C SER A 136 18.73 -16.98 -6.42
N SER A 137 17.97 -17.84 -5.74
CA SER A 137 18.28 -19.29 -5.64
C SER A 137 17.77 -20.12 -6.83
N GLY A 138 17.00 -19.52 -7.75
CA GLY A 138 16.36 -20.21 -8.86
C GLY A 138 15.16 -21.09 -8.47
N ASP A 139 14.65 -20.95 -7.24
CA ASP A 139 13.46 -21.67 -6.76
C ASP A 139 12.17 -21.01 -7.27
N LEU A 140 11.94 -21.17 -8.57
CA LEU A 140 10.78 -20.57 -9.24
C LEU A 140 9.44 -21.16 -8.78
N GLN A 141 9.44 -22.38 -8.24
CA GLN A 141 8.22 -23.01 -7.74
C GLN A 141 7.75 -22.33 -6.46
N SER A 142 8.64 -22.09 -5.51
CA SER A 142 8.33 -21.38 -4.27
C SER A 142 8.02 -19.91 -4.53
N ALA A 143 8.73 -19.26 -5.46
CA ALA A 143 8.41 -17.90 -5.90
C ALA A 143 6.97 -17.80 -6.44
N GLU A 144 6.57 -18.72 -7.33
CA GLU A 144 5.21 -18.76 -7.88
C GLU A 144 4.16 -19.02 -6.79
N ALA A 145 4.43 -19.96 -5.88
CA ALA A 145 3.52 -20.28 -4.78
C ALA A 145 3.31 -19.09 -3.85
N LEU A 146 4.37 -18.35 -3.51
CA LEU A 146 4.28 -17.12 -2.72
C LEU A 146 3.42 -16.06 -3.43
N LEU A 147 3.70 -15.80 -4.70
CA LEU A 147 2.97 -14.80 -5.49
C LEU A 147 1.48 -15.15 -5.65
N ARG A 148 1.14 -16.42 -5.82
CA ARG A 148 -0.25 -16.89 -5.82
C ARG A 148 -0.95 -16.61 -4.50
N ARG A 149 -0.29 -16.86 -3.36
CA ARG A 149 -0.84 -16.56 -2.03
C ARG A 149 -1.06 -15.06 -1.84
N CYS A 150 -0.08 -14.22 -2.23
CA CYS A 150 -0.22 -12.76 -2.17
C CYS A 150 -1.41 -12.27 -3.02
N ALA A 151 -1.54 -12.79 -4.24
CA ALA A 151 -2.63 -12.42 -5.13
C ALA A 151 -4.00 -12.89 -4.63
N SER A 152 -4.08 -14.07 -4.02
CA SER A 152 -5.31 -14.56 -3.39
C SER A 152 -5.72 -13.71 -2.20
N ALA A 153 -4.77 -13.37 -1.32
CA ALA A 153 -5.02 -12.47 -0.18
C ALA A 153 -5.51 -11.09 -0.66
N LEU A 154 -4.91 -10.54 -1.74
CA LEU A 154 -5.40 -9.30 -2.33
C LEU A 154 -6.83 -9.44 -2.89
N GLY A 155 -7.14 -10.56 -3.53
CA GLY A 155 -8.48 -10.85 -4.02
C GLY A 155 -9.51 -10.89 -2.89
N SER A 156 -9.21 -11.58 -1.78
CA SER A 156 -10.06 -11.64 -0.58
C SER A 156 -10.26 -10.27 0.05
N ALA A 157 -9.19 -9.46 0.13
CA ALA A 157 -9.29 -8.10 0.65
C ALA A 157 -10.19 -7.21 -0.23
N HIS A 158 -10.08 -7.33 -1.55
CA HIS A 158 -10.96 -6.62 -2.49
C HIS A 158 -12.41 -7.08 -2.37
N GLU A 159 -12.65 -8.36 -2.14
CA GLU A 159 -13.99 -8.89 -1.89
C GLU A 159 -14.59 -8.28 -0.63
N ALA A 160 -13.85 -8.28 0.46
CA ALA A 160 -14.27 -7.65 1.72
C ALA A 160 -14.56 -6.15 1.55
N LEU A 161 -13.71 -5.41 0.83
CA LEU A 161 -13.92 -3.99 0.56
C LEU A 161 -15.11 -3.74 -0.38
N SER A 162 -15.34 -4.60 -1.37
CA SER A 162 -16.47 -4.47 -2.30
C SER A 162 -17.82 -4.71 -1.63
N SER A 163 -17.88 -5.51 -0.56
CA SER A 163 -19.08 -5.71 0.25
C SER A 163 -19.51 -4.45 1.00
N VAL A 164 -18.57 -3.54 1.24
CA VAL A 164 -18.81 -2.25 1.91
C VAL A 164 -19.33 -1.22 0.93
N TRP A 165 -18.68 -1.12 -0.20
CA TRP A 165 -19.07 -0.23 -1.28
C TRP A 165 -18.54 -0.75 -2.62
N SER A 166 -19.42 -0.86 -3.57
CA SER A 166 -19.10 -1.13 -4.96
C SER A 166 -20.04 -0.31 -5.84
N GLY A 167 -19.51 0.37 -6.82
CA GLY A 167 -20.27 1.23 -7.71
C GLY A 167 -19.79 1.18 -9.15
N PRO A 168 -20.61 1.67 -10.08
CA PRO A 168 -20.20 1.76 -11.45
C PRO A 168 -19.02 2.73 -11.61
N PRO A 169 -18.10 2.48 -12.56
CA PRO A 169 -16.99 3.37 -12.81
C PRO A 169 -17.49 4.74 -13.26
N ASN A 170 -16.97 5.78 -12.64
CA ASN A 170 -17.24 7.16 -13.01
C ASN A 170 -16.04 7.74 -13.76
N SER A 171 -16.11 7.72 -15.08
CA SER A 171 -15.03 8.19 -15.97
C SER A 171 -14.65 9.65 -15.70
N LYS A 172 -15.62 10.52 -15.36
CA LYS A 172 -15.35 11.93 -15.05
C LYS A 172 -14.56 12.07 -13.75
N SER A 173 -14.97 11.36 -12.71
CA SER A 173 -14.27 11.34 -11.43
C SER A 173 -12.86 10.78 -11.58
N TRP A 174 -12.73 9.68 -12.33
CA TRP A 174 -11.44 9.05 -12.62
C TRP A 174 -10.49 10.00 -13.37
N ASN A 175 -10.95 10.61 -14.46
CA ASN A 175 -10.14 11.55 -15.24
C ASN A 175 -9.74 12.78 -14.43
N SER A 176 -10.63 13.28 -13.58
CA SER A 176 -10.32 14.38 -12.66
C SER A 176 -9.23 14.00 -11.65
N LEU A 177 -9.25 12.76 -11.18
CA LEU A 177 -8.26 12.24 -10.25
C LEU A 177 -6.88 12.07 -10.93
N LEU A 178 -6.88 11.52 -12.15
CA LEU A 178 -5.66 11.41 -12.96
C LEU A 178 -5.06 12.78 -13.29
N ALA A 179 -5.91 13.77 -13.62
CA ALA A 179 -5.44 15.13 -13.88
C ALA A 179 -4.74 15.75 -12.66
N LYS A 180 -5.29 15.53 -11.45
CA LYS A 180 -4.62 15.96 -10.22
C LYS A 180 -3.30 15.25 -10.00
N MET A 181 -3.22 13.95 -10.24
CA MET A 181 -1.96 13.22 -10.13
C MET A 181 -0.92 13.72 -11.14
N GLU A 182 -1.34 14.00 -12.38
CA GLU A 182 -0.46 14.56 -13.41
C GLU A 182 0.06 15.96 -13.02
N GLU A 183 -0.78 16.78 -12.39
CA GLU A 183 -0.40 18.09 -11.88
C GLU A 183 0.66 17.98 -10.77
N GLU A 184 0.46 17.06 -9.82
CA GLU A 184 1.40 16.81 -8.70
C GLU A 184 2.78 16.31 -9.17
N ILE A 185 2.82 15.52 -10.25
CA ILE A 185 4.08 14.99 -10.79
C ILE A 185 4.63 15.81 -11.97
N ASP A 186 3.96 16.91 -12.34
CA ASP A 186 4.27 17.72 -13.53
C ASP A 186 4.52 16.87 -14.79
N SER A 187 3.65 15.87 -14.98
CA SER A 187 3.77 14.92 -16.09
C SER A 187 2.40 14.52 -16.61
N ARG A 188 2.28 14.44 -17.94
CA ARG A 188 1.08 13.96 -18.63
C ARG A 188 1.19 12.51 -19.09
N THR A 189 1.95 11.71 -18.39
CA THR A 189 2.27 10.33 -18.78
C THR A 189 1.30 9.28 -18.25
N LEU A 190 0.32 9.67 -17.43
CA LEU A 190 -0.63 8.70 -16.89
C LEU A 190 -1.60 8.25 -17.97
N TRP A 191 -1.56 6.95 -18.24
CA TRP A 191 -2.41 6.36 -19.26
C TRP A 191 -3.89 6.36 -18.85
N ARG A 192 -4.75 6.87 -19.73
CA ARG A 192 -6.20 6.93 -19.55
C ARG A 192 -6.88 5.84 -20.36
N ALA A 193 -7.07 4.68 -19.73
CA ALA A 193 -7.89 3.65 -20.35
C ALA A 193 -9.37 4.01 -20.28
N PRO A 194 -10.14 3.79 -21.35
CA PRO A 194 -11.58 3.85 -21.26
C PRO A 194 -12.06 2.74 -20.31
N PHE A 195 -12.96 3.09 -19.38
CA PHE A 195 -13.63 2.09 -18.57
C PHE A 195 -14.46 1.17 -19.45
N LYS A 196 -14.27 -0.14 -19.26
CA LYS A 196 -15.13 -1.13 -19.90
C LYS A 196 -16.41 -1.32 -19.06
N PRO A 197 -17.56 -1.55 -19.71
CA PRO A 197 -18.76 -1.96 -19.00
C PRO A 197 -18.48 -3.18 -18.09
N GLY A 198 -19.03 -3.17 -16.89
CA GLY A 198 -18.83 -4.26 -15.91
C GLY A 198 -17.56 -4.19 -15.06
N MET A 199 -16.75 -3.14 -15.16
CA MET A 199 -15.70 -2.85 -14.18
C MET A 199 -16.30 -2.00 -13.06
N ASN A 200 -16.46 -2.59 -11.89
CA ASN A 200 -16.86 -1.84 -10.70
C ASN A 200 -15.63 -1.21 -10.04
N THR A 201 -15.86 -0.07 -9.41
CA THR A 201 -14.91 0.57 -8.50
C THR A 201 -15.23 0.16 -7.07
N ILE A 202 -14.20 0.08 -6.26
CA ILE A 202 -14.28 -0.24 -4.83
C ILE A 202 -13.47 0.80 -4.04
N LEU A 203 -13.57 0.79 -2.74
CA LEU A 203 -12.60 1.47 -1.88
C LEU A 203 -11.31 0.64 -1.89
N SER A 204 -10.39 0.93 -2.80
CA SER A 204 -9.13 0.20 -2.93
C SER A 204 -8.00 0.87 -2.16
N PHE A 205 -6.92 0.13 -1.93
CA PHE A 205 -5.72 0.66 -1.28
C PHE A 205 -4.98 1.65 -2.20
N GLY A 206 -5.13 1.49 -3.52
CA GLY A 206 -4.55 2.37 -4.54
C GLY A 206 -3.10 2.07 -4.91
N ASN A 207 -2.33 1.43 -4.03
CA ASN A 207 -0.96 1.00 -4.29
C ASN A 207 -0.59 -0.19 -3.40
N MET A 208 -0.39 -1.36 -4.02
CA MET A 208 -0.12 -2.62 -3.32
C MET A 208 1.13 -3.32 -3.88
N PRO A 209 2.35 -2.75 -3.67
CA PRO A 209 3.59 -3.42 -4.01
C PRO A 209 3.80 -4.67 -3.15
N ILE A 210 4.69 -5.57 -3.56
CA ILE A 210 4.95 -6.86 -2.87
C ILE A 210 5.36 -6.65 -1.40
N LYS A 211 6.05 -5.57 -1.09
CA LYS A 211 6.43 -5.21 0.29
C LYS A 211 5.24 -4.98 1.24
N CYS A 212 4.02 -4.81 0.71
CA CYS A 212 2.80 -4.72 1.51
C CYS A 212 2.34 -6.07 2.07
N PHE A 213 2.89 -7.15 1.54
CA PHE A 213 2.55 -8.50 1.95
C PHE A 213 3.61 -9.05 2.88
N SER A 214 3.20 -9.82 3.87
CA SER A 214 4.10 -10.52 4.79
C SER A 214 3.53 -11.87 5.14
N GLU A 215 4.41 -12.84 5.38
CA GLU A 215 4.05 -14.14 5.90
C GLU A 215 4.13 -14.10 7.41
N SER A 216 3.04 -14.45 8.06
CA SER A 216 2.96 -14.58 9.52
C SER A 216 3.44 -15.98 9.96
N SER A 217 3.68 -16.14 11.26
CA SER A 217 4.18 -17.40 11.82
C SER A 217 3.26 -18.62 11.59
N ASP A 218 1.99 -18.40 11.29
CA ASP A 218 1.00 -19.42 10.92
C ASP A 218 1.00 -19.74 9.41
N GLY A 219 1.92 -19.15 8.63
CA GLY A 219 2.05 -19.33 7.19
C GLY A 219 1.02 -18.57 6.35
N LYS A 220 0.18 -17.74 6.96
CA LYS A 220 -0.78 -16.91 6.22
C LYS A 220 -0.12 -15.65 5.67
N ILE A 221 -0.59 -15.23 4.50
CA ILE A 221 -0.23 -13.92 3.97
C ILE A 221 -1.12 -12.85 4.61
N ARG A 222 -0.50 -11.81 5.11
CA ARG A 222 -1.15 -10.62 5.64
C ARG A 222 -0.81 -9.40 4.79
N ILE A 223 -1.80 -8.54 4.59
CA ILE A 223 -1.67 -7.30 3.83
C ILE A 223 -1.56 -6.14 4.79
N ARG A 224 -0.46 -5.39 4.70
CA ARG A 224 -0.31 -4.11 5.37
C ARG A 224 -0.14 -3.03 4.31
N PRO A 225 -1.15 -2.18 4.10
CA PRO A 225 -1.07 -1.12 3.10
C PRO A 225 0.06 -0.15 3.44
N THR A 226 0.69 0.40 2.42
CA THR A 226 1.73 1.43 2.55
C THR A 226 1.28 2.71 1.87
N SER A 227 1.90 3.81 2.28
CA SER A 227 1.73 5.10 1.63
C SER A 227 2.32 5.13 0.21
N SER A 228 1.73 5.96 -0.62
CA SER A 228 2.21 6.30 -1.95
C SER A 228 1.97 7.79 -2.20
N ALA A 229 3.01 8.51 -2.63
CA ALA A 229 2.94 9.94 -2.90
C ALA A 229 1.72 10.33 -3.77
N LEU A 230 1.48 9.57 -4.85
CA LEU A 230 0.35 9.83 -5.75
C LEU A 230 -1.01 9.58 -5.10
N ILE A 231 -1.10 8.62 -4.20
CA ILE A 231 -2.34 8.34 -3.46
C ILE A 231 -2.55 9.42 -2.40
N ASP A 232 -1.51 9.77 -1.68
CA ASP A 232 -1.57 10.78 -0.62
C ASP A 232 -1.94 12.16 -1.17
N ALA A 233 -1.43 12.54 -2.35
CA ALA A 233 -1.77 13.79 -3.04
C ALA A 233 -3.26 13.90 -3.40
N VAL A 234 -3.94 12.78 -3.64
CA VAL A 234 -5.35 12.74 -4.04
C VAL A 234 -6.27 12.15 -2.98
N ALA A 235 -5.71 11.77 -1.83
CA ALA A 235 -6.47 11.19 -0.74
C ALA A 235 -7.57 12.15 -0.24
N LYS A 236 -8.74 11.58 0.05
CA LYS A 236 -9.89 12.29 0.61
C LYS A 236 -10.43 11.49 1.78
N SER A 237 -10.97 12.17 2.77
CA SER A 237 -11.56 11.57 3.97
C SER A 237 -12.64 10.51 3.71
N LYS A 238 -13.27 10.54 2.53
CA LYS A 238 -14.28 9.56 2.12
C LYS A 238 -13.72 8.30 1.48
N GLY A 239 -12.40 8.20 1.33
CA GLY A 239 -11.74 7.14 0.60
C GLY A 239 -11.65 7.43 -0.91
N ILE A 240 -10.88 6.61 -1.59
CA ILE A 240 -10.66 6.72 -3.03
C ILE A 240 -11.31 5.52 -3.71
N GLU A 241 -12.26 5.83 -4.57
CA GLU A 241 -12.97 4.84 -5.38
C GLU A 241 -12.16 4.52 -6.64
N TRP A 242 -11.53 3.36 -6.66
CA TRP A 242 -10.71 2.91 -7.77
C TRP A 242 -11.16 1.54 -8.28
N PRO A 243 -10.88 1.21 -9.54
CA PRO A 243 -10.98 -0.18 -9.97
C PRO A 243 -10.00 -1.05 -9.17
N ALA A 244 -10.45 -2.19 -8.67
CA ALA A 244 -9.62 -3.15 -7.92
C ALA A 244 -8.36 -3.59 -8.69
N VAL A 245 -8.45 -3.63 -10.02
CA VAL A 245 -7.34 -3.95 -10.92
C VAL A 245 -6.13 -3.00 -10.77
N ARG A 246 -6.32 -1.82 -10.18
CA ARG A 246 -5.21 -0.88 -9.93
C ARG A 246 -4.23 -1.43 -8.90
N ASP A 247 -4.73 -2.01 -7.82
CA ASP A 247 -3.88 -2.64 -6.81
C ASP A 247 -3.17 -3.86 -7.39
N LEU A 248 -3.87 -4.66 -8.20
CA LEU A 248 -3.27 -5.76 -8.96
C LEU A 248 -2.17 -5.28 -9.91
N ALA A 249 -2.40 -4.19 -10.63
CA ALA A 249 -1.40 -3.61 -11.54
C ALA A 249 -0.15 -3.13 -10.78
N SER A 250 -0.33 -2.61 -9.57
CA SER A 250 0.77 -2.23 -8.68
C SER A 250 1.63 -3.45 -8.29
N LEU A 251 0.99 -4.56 -7.92
CA LEU A 251 1.67 -5.83 -7.62
C LEU A 251 2.46 -6.37 -8.83
N LEU A 252 1.85 -6.35 -10.03
CA LEU A 252 2.47 -6.80 -11.26
C LEU A 252 3.67 -5.93 -11.69
N ARG A 253 3.56 -4.62 -11.51
CA ARG A 253 4.65 -3.68 -11.78
C ARG A 253 5.83 -3.92 -10.85
N ASP A 254 5.54 -4.14 -9.56
CA ASP A 254 6.58 -4.37 -8.57
C ASP A 254 7.29 -5.71 -8.80
N LEU A 255 6.56 -6.77 -9.20
CA LEU A 255 7.18 -8.02 -9.66
C LEU A 255 8.16 -7.75 -10.81
N SER A 256 7.77 -6.95 -11.81
CA SER A 256 8.64 -6.64 -12.94
C SER A 256 9.93 -5.95 -12.49
N ARG A 257 9.83 -5.01 -11.56
CA ARG A 257 10.97 -4.31 -10.96
C ARG A 257 11.90 -5.25 -10.17
N ILE A 258 11.33 -6.12 -9.34
CA ILE A 258 12.11 -7.04 -8.49
C ILE A 258 12.83 -8.10 -9.33
N SER A 259 12.19 -8.54 -10.42
CA SER A 259 12.70 -9.61 -11.27
C SER A 259 13.58 -9.12 -12.43
N GLU A 260 13.87 -7.83 -12.50
CA GLU A 260 14.70 -7.24 -13.55
C GLU A 260 16.14 -7.79 -13.48
N GLY A 261 16.58 -8.41 -14.55
CA GLY A 261 17.91 -9.07 -14.62
C GLY A 261 18.02 -10.43 -13.90
N GLU A 262 17.03 -10.85 -13.11
CA GLU A 262 17.06 -12.09 -12.32
C GLU A 262 16.45 -13.29 -13.06
N ILE A 263 15.44 -13.04 -13.90
CA ILE A 263 14.72 -14.09 -14.62
C ILE A 263 14.45 -13.70 -16.08
N ASP A 264 14.29 -14.70 -16.95
CA ASP A 264 13.91 -14.48 -18.33
C ASP A 264 12.44 -14.07 -18.50
N ASP A 265 12.09 -13.53 -19.68
CA ASP A 265 10.75 -13.01 -19.97
C ASP A 265 9.67 -14.10 -19.97
N HIS A 266 10.02 -15.35 -20.28
CA HIS A 266 9.07 -16.46 -20.24
C HIS A 266 8.69 -16.78 -18.78
N VAL A 267 9.65 -16.86 -17.88
CA VAL A 267 9.41 -17.04 -16.44
C VAL A 267 8.62 -15.86 -15.88
N LYS A 268 9.01 -14.63 -16.24
CA LYS A 268 8.29 -13.42 -15.83
C LYS A 268 6.81 -13.47 -16.25
N THR A 269 6.54 -13.86 -17.50
CA THR A 269 5.18 -14.01 -18.03
C THR A 269 4.39 -15.08 -17.27
N ARG A 270 5.02 -16.20 -16.94
CA ARG A 270 4.41 -17.26 -16.14
C ARG A 270 4.04 -16.77 -14.74
N LEU A 271 4.94 -16.08 -14.05
CA LEU A 271 4.68 -15.53 -12.71
C LEU A 271 3.56 -14.47 -12.73
N ARG A 272 3.54 -13.59 -13.74
CA ARG A 272 2.45 -12.62 -13.94
C ARG A 272 1.11 -13.31 -14.15
N SER A 273 1.07 -14.35 -14.98
CA SER A 273 -0.14 -15.13 -15.21
C SER A 273 -0.62 -15.83 -13.94
N ALA A 274 0.30 -16.33 -13.12
CA ALA A 274 -0.02 -16.93 -11.83
C ALA A 274 -0.69 -15.95 -10.87
N ILE A 275 -0.18 -14.72 -10.78
CA ILE A 275 -0.78 -13.63 -10.00
C ILE A 275 -2.20 -13.32 -10.50
N ILE A 276 -2.35 -13.06 -11.80
CA ILE A 276 -3.63 -12.69 -12.40
C ILE A 276 -4.67 -13.78 -12.17
N ASN A 277 -4.34 -15.04 -12.48
CA ASN A 277 -5.26 -16.16 -12.33
C ASN A 277 -5.68 -16.38 -10.87
N SER A 278 -4.77 -16.24 -9.92
CA SER A 278 -5.07 -16.39 -8.50
C SER A 278 -5.99 -15.27 -7.99
N TRP A 279 -5.72 -14.04 -8.38
CA TRP A 279 -6.57 -12.90 -8.03
C TRP A 279 -7.96 -13.02 -8.65
N VAL A 280 -8.07 -13.35 -9.95
CA VAL A 280 -9.34 -13.57 -10.65
C VAL A 280 -10.13 -14.72 -10.05
N GLY A 281 -9.45 -15.80 -9.64
CA GLY A 281 -10.08 -16.98 -9.02
C GLY A 281 -10.81 -16.66 -7.71
N VAL A 282 -10.34 -15.66 -7.00
CA VAL A 282 -10.99 -15.17 -5.76
C VAL A 282 -11.98 -14.05 -6.08
N HIS A 283 -11.51 -12.97 -6.70
CA HIS A 283 -12.32 -11.76 -6.97
C HIS A 283 -13.37 -11.96 -8.08
N GLY A 284 -13.17 -12.91 -8.97
CA GLY A 284 -14.09 -13.21 -10.07
C GLY A 284 -15.41 -13.86 -9.65
N LYS A 285 -15.47 -14.43 -8.44
CA LYS A 285 -16.71 -14.98 -7.89
C LYS A 285 -17.79 -13.93 -7.66
N LEU A 286 -17.40 -12.66 -7.48
CA LEU A 286 -18.33 -11.53 -7.34
C LEU A 286 -19.04 -11.12 -8.65
N ARG A 287 -18.64 -11.70 -9.80
CA ARG A 287 -19.22 -11.36 -11.11
C ARG A 287 -20.34 -12.28 -11.56
N THR A 288 -20.52 -13.43 -10.91
CA THR A 288 -21.44 -14.46 -11.36
C THR A 288 -22.77 -14.46 -10.64
N ASP A 289 -22.91 -13.71 -9.55
CA ASP A 289 -24.08 -13.70 -8.68
C ASP A 289 -24.89 -12.38 -8.77
N GLY A 290 -24.68 -11.60 -9.85
CA GLY A 290 -25.40 -10.34 -10.11
C GLY A 290 -26.19 -10.33 -11.41
#